data_8613eeac3e29ced67cc618aa971b1658
#
_entry.id   8613eeac3e29ced67cc618aa971b1658
#
_cell.length_a   1.000
_cell.length_b   1.000
_cell.length_c   1.000
_cell.angle_alpha   90.00
_cell.angle_beta   90.00
_cell.angle_gamma   90.00
#
_symmetry.space_group_name_H-M   'P 1'
#
loop_
_entity.id
_entity.type
_entity.pdbx_description
1 polymer ?
#
loop_
_entity_poly.entity_id
_entity_poly.type
_entity_poly.pdbx_seq_one_letter_code
_entity_poly.pdbx_strand_id
1 'polypeptide(L)'
;YNINSIALRYFNPIGAHPSIKIGELPLGVPQNLIPFVTQTAAGIRKELSVFGADYPTSDGTAVRDYINVVDLAKAHIAALKRLINKTNKKSFEYFNIGTGKGSSVLEIINTFEKVNNIKLNYKIVGRREGDVIAAFADTTIANKELNWKTEISLEESLKSVWKWQQKQSV
;
A
#
# COMPACT_ATOMS: atom_id res chain seq x y z
N TYR A 1 16.54 -0.62 -30.21
CA TYR A 1 15.10 -0.45 -30.42
C TYR A 1 14.70 0.92 -29.91
N ASN A 2 13.95 1.68 -30.73
CA ASN A 2 13.46 3.03 -30.40
C ASN A 2 12.09 2.90 -29.67
N ILE A 3 12.12 2.51 -28.38
CA ILE A 3 10.91 2.28 -27.58
C ILE A 3 10.83 3.37 -26.52
N ASN A 4 9.71 4.09 -26.50
CA ASN A 4 9.38 4.97 -25.39
C ASN A 4 8.82 4.15 -24.22
N SER A 5 9.31 4.40 -23.01
CA SER A 5 8.92 3.66 -21.81
C SER A 5 8.80 4.56 -20.59
N ILE A 6 7.92 4.16 -19.67
CA ILE A 6 7.72 4.82 -18.38
C ILE A 6 7.82 3.76 -17.29
N ALA A 7 8.71 3.99 -16.32
CA ALA A 7 8.80 3.19 -15.10
C ALA A 7 7.98 3.85 -13.98
N LEU A 8 7.02 3.12 -13.41
CA LEU A 8 6.29 3.54 -12.22
C LEU A 8 6.90 2.88 -10.98
N ARG A 9 7.57 3.66 -10.14
CA ARG A 9 8.16 3.21 -8.87
C ARG A 9 7.11 3.40 -7.78
N TYR A 10 6.27 2.41 -7.60
CA TYR A 10 5.20 2.45 -6.59
C TYR A 10 5.67 1.89 -5.24
N PHE A 11 5.08 2.41 -4.16
CA PHE A 11 5.38 2.02 -2.79
C PHE A 11 4.55 0.81 -2.38
N ASN A 12 3.92 0.79 -1.22
CA ASN A 12 3.21 -0.40 -0.73
C ASN A 12 1.75 -0.42 -1.21
N PRO A 13 1.39 -1.18 -2.27
CA PRO A 13 0.01 -1.30 -2.69
C PRO A 13 -0.84 -1.99 -1.64
N ILE A 14 -2.02 -1.44 -1.36
CA ILE A 14 -3.02 -2.00 -0.46
C ILE A 14 -4.42 -1.83 -1.05
N GLY A 15 -5.41 -2.37 -0.39
CA GLY A 15 -6.79 -2.22 -0.84
C GLY A 15 -7.26 -3.35 -1.74
N ALA A 16 -8.55 -3.35 -2.00
CA ALA A 16 -9.21 -4.21 -2.96
C ALA A 16 -10.09 -3.35 -3.89
N HIS A 17 -10.45 -3.90 -5.05
CA HIS A 17 -11.37 -3.23 -5.95
C HIS A 17 -12.76 -3.07 -5.27
N PRO A 18 -13.48 -1.96 -5.47
CA PRO A 18 -14.78 -1.72 -4.82
C PRO A 18 -15.84 -2.80 -5.06
N SER A 19 -15.74 -3.54 -6.17
CA SER A 19 -16.63 -4.68 -6.44
C SER A 19 -16.37 -5.90 -5.55
N ILE A 20 -15.27 -5.91 -4.77
CA ILE A 20 -14.81 -7.04 -3.97
C ILE A 20 -14.67 -8.35 -4.78
N LYS A 21 -14.38 -8.21 -6.08
CA LYS A 21 -14.09 -9.35 -6.98
C LYS A 21 -12.60 -9.54 -7.21
N ILE A 22 -11.80 -8.52 -6.90
CA ILE A 22 -10.36 -8.48 -7.09
C ILE A 22 -9.73 -7.89 -5.82
N GLY A 23 -8.71 -8.57 -5.29
CA GLY A 23 -7.94 -8.17 -4.12
C GLY A 23 -6.67 -9.02 -4.00
N GLU A 24 -5.84 -8.74 -3.01
CA GLU A 24 -4.61 -9.48 -2.76
C GLU A 24 -4.94 -10.84 -2.13
N LEU A 25 -4.47 -11.92 -2.76
CA LEU A 25 -4.61 -13.30 -2.26
C LEU A 25 -3.23 -13.98 -2.33
N PRO A 26 -2.39 -13.84 -1.30
CA PRO A 26 -1.06 -14.42 -1.31
C PRO A 26 -1.11 -15.95 -1.25
N LEU A 27 -0.28 -16.59 -2.07
CA LEU A 27 -0.04 -18.03 -1.98
C LEU A 27 0.97 -18.31 -0.87
N GLY A 28 0.58 -19.13 0.11
CA GLY A 28 1.43 -19.45 1.26
C GLY A 28 1.53 -18.32 2.30
N VAL A 29 2.73 -18.14 2.87
CA VAL A 29 2.97 -17.11 3.88
C VAL A 29 3.04 -15.73 3.22
N PRO A 30 2.22 -14.74 3.64
CA PRO A 30 2.32 -13.38 3.12
C PRO A 30 3.69 -12.75 3.38
N GLN A 31 4.05 -11.79 2.53
CA GLN A 31 5.27 -10.99 2.73
C GLN A 31 4.95 -9.52 3.05
N ASN A 32 3.70 -9.10 2.86
CA ASN A 32 3.23 -7.74 3.11
C ASN A 32 2.41 -7.65 4.40
N LEU A 33 2.43 -6.48 5.05
CA LEU A 33 1.74 -6.25 6.33
C LEU A 33 0.23 -6.51 6.23
N ILE A 34 -0.44 -6.01 5.19
CA ILE A 34 -1.91 -6.00 5.12
C ILE A 34 -2.51 -7.42 5.10
N PRO A 35 -2.00 -8.39 4.32
CA PRO A 35 -2.47 -9.77 4.43
C PRO A 35 -2.26 -10.40 5.81
N PHE A 36 -1.18 -10.06 6.52
CA PHE A 36 -1.01 -10.50 7.90
C PHE A 36 -2.10 -9.92 8.81
N VAL A 37 -2.40 -8.63 8.68
CA VAL A 37 -3.46 -7.95 9.44
C VAL A 37 -4.81 -8.62 9.19
N THR A 38 -5.21 -8.80 7.93
CA THR A 38 -6.51 -9.36 7.57
C THR A 38 -6.63 -10.84 7.94
N GLN A 39 -5.57 -11.64 7.78
CA GLN A 39 -5.55 -13.04 8.19
C GLN A 39 -5.60 -13.20 9.71
N THR A 40 -4.96 -12.29 10.48
CA THR A 40 -5.05 -12.28 11.94
C THR A 40 -6.48 -11.91 12.37
N ALA A 41 -7.09 -10.89 11.75
CA ALA A 41 -8.46 -10.51 12.01
C ALA A 41 -9.48 -11.63 11.71
N ALA A 42 -9.20 -12.43 10.67
CA ALA A 42 -10.03 -13.57 10.28
C ALA A 42 -9.77 -14.84 11.13
N GLY A 43 -8.86 -14.80 12.13
CA GLY A 43 -8.49 -15.96 12.95
C GLY A 43 -7.64 -17.01 12.23
N ILE A 44 -7.23 -16.78 10.99
CA ILE A 44 -6.35 -17.69 10.22
C ILE A 44 -4.95 -17.70 10.86
N ARG A 45 -4.51 -16.55 11.37
CA ARG A 45 -3.29 -16.39 12.14
C ARG A 45 -3.61 -16.06 13.58
N LYS A 46 -2.88 -16.69 14.50
CA LYS A 46 -3.08 -16.50 15.93
C LYS A 46 -2.70 -15.10 16.40
N GLU A 47 -1.66 -14.51 15.80
CA GLU A 47 -1.05 -13.27 16.26
C GLU A 47 -0.27 -12.60 15.13
N LEU A 48 -0.29 -11.26 15.10
CA LEU A 48 0.52 -10.41 14.22
C LEU A 48 1.80 -10.00 14.94
N SER A 49 2.95 -10.16 14.31
CA SER A 49 4.23 -9.63 14.81
C SER A 49 4.47 -8.22 14.28
N VAL A 50 4.67 -7.26 15.17
CA VAL A 50 5.09 -5.88 14.88
C VAL A 50 6.60 -5.77 15.13
N PHE A 51 7.37 -5.51 14.08
CA PHE A 51 8.83 -5.53 14.11
C PHE A 51 9.39 -4.17 14.54
N GLY A 52 9.94 -4.10 15.75
CA GLY A 52 10.50 -2.90 16.36
C GLY A 52 9.44 -1.96 16.93
N ALA A 53 9.80 -1.30 18.05
CA ALA A 53 9.01 -0.25 18.67
C ALA A 53 9.93 0.89 19.17
N ASP A 54 11.15 0.93 18.66
CA ASP A 54 12.22 1.84 19.07
C ASP A 54 12.81 2.63 17.89
N TYR A 55 12.08 2.68 16.75
CA TYR A 55 12.41 3.58 15.64
C TYR A 55 12.17 5.04 16.05
N PRO A 56 12.96 6.00 15.55
CA PRO A 56 12.75 7.44 15.80
C PRO A 56 11.56 7.97 14.96
N THR A 57 10.39 7.42 15.22
CA THR A 57 9.09 7.76 14.61
C THR A 57 8.09 8.11 15.72
N SER A 58 6.91 8.60 15.37
CA SER A 58 5.91 9.07 16.34
C SER A 58 5.45 8.01 17.35
N ASP A 59 5.41 6.74 16.93
CA ASP A 59 4.94 5.61 17.75
C ASP A 59 5.99 4.49 17.89
N GLY A 60 7.21 4.73 17.44
CA GLY A 60 8.31 3.79 17.51
C GLY A 60 8.31 2.72 16.44
N THR A 61 7.32 2.66 15.54
CA THR A 61 7.25 1.66 14.46
C THR A 61 7.67 2.21 13.11
N ALA A 62 8.07 1.32 12.18
CA ALA A 62 8.52 1.72 10.85
C ALA A 62 7.38 2.35 10.03
N VAL A 63 7.73 3.34 9.19
CA VAL A 63 6.78 4.12 8.37
C VAL A 63 6.91 3.73 6.90
N ARG A 64 5.76 3.49 6.23
CA ARG A 64 5.68 3.19 4.80
C ARG A 64 4.56 3.99 4.14
N ASP A 65 4.66 4.17 2.84
CA ASP A 65 3.61 4.80 2.02
C ASP A 65 2.68 3.70 1.48
N TYR A 66 1.44 3.71 1.95
CA TYR A 66 0.42 2.73 1.57
C TYR A 66 -0.54 3.33 0.55
N ILE A 67 -0.42 2.91 -0.70
CA ILE A 67 -1.25 3.39 -1.80
C ILE A 67 -2.37 2.42 -2.14
N ASN A 68 -3.59 2.92 -2.38
CA ASN A 68 -4.69 2.06 -2.84
C ASN A 68 -4.41 1.50 -4.24
N VAL A 69 -4.66 0.20 -4.42
CA VAL A 69 -4.41 -0.52 -5.68
C VAL A 69 -5.20 0.05 -6.87
N VAL A 70 -6.38 0.64 -6.62
CA VAL A 70 -7.18 1.30 -7.67
C VAL A 70 -6.53 2.60 -8.12
N ASP A 71 -6.00 3.40 -7.19
CA ASP A 71 -5.26 4.60 -7.54
C ASP A 71 -3.96 4.26 -8.27
N LEU A 72 -3.28 3.20 -7.87
CA LEU A 72 -2.12 2.68 -8.59
C LEU A 72 -2.49 2.26 -10.03
N ALA A 73 -3.62 1.58 -10.22
CA ALA A 73 -4.11 1.22 -11.57
C ALA A 73 -4.40 2.48 -12.42
N LYS A 74 -5.00 3.51 -11.82
CA LYS A 74 -5.21 4.81 -12.49
C LYS A 74 -3.89 5.47 -12.90
N ALA A 75 -2.82 5.35 -12.09
CA ALA A 75 -1.50 5.83 -12.46
C ALA A 75 -0.94 5.13 -13.69
N HIS A 76 -1.12 3.81 -13.81
CA HIS A 76 -0.73 3.06 -15.01
C HIS A 76 -1.48 3.54 -16.27
N ILE A 77 -2.79 3.81 -16.13
CA ILE A 77 -3.59 4.36 -17.23
C ILE A 77 -3.10 5.76 -17.62
N ALA A 78 -2.76 6.61 -16.65
CA ALA A 78 -2.23 7.95 -16.92
C ALA A 78 -0.88 7.88 -17.65
N ALA A 79 0.03 7.00 -17.21
CA ALA A 79 1.31 6.78 -17.87
C ALA A 79 1.15 6.23 -19.31
N LEU A 80 0.23 5.28 -19.52
CA LEU A 80 -0.07 4.76 -20.83
C LEU A 80 -0.63 5.85 -21.77
N LYS A 81 -1.57 6.66 -21.28
CA LYS A 81 -2.12 7.80 -22.06
C LYS A 81 -1.01 8.80 -22.44
N ARG A 82 -0.04 9.06 -21.54
CA ARG A 82 1.10 9.93 -21.83
C ARG A 82 1.94 9.41 -23.00
N LEU A 83 2.17 8.10 -23.09
CA LEU A 83 2.88 7.48 -24.21
C LEU A 83 2.06 7.49 -25.49
N ILE A 84 0.79 7.13 -25.44
CA ILE A 84 -0.12 7.11 -26.62
C ILE A 84 -0.25 8.51 -27.22
N ASN A 85 -0.42 9.53 -26.39
CA ASN A 85 -0.56 10.92 -26.80
C ASN A 85 0.78 11.58 -27.18
N LYS A 86 1.91 10.85 -27.05
CA LYS A 86 3.27 11.35 -27.35
C LYS A 86 3.62 12.62 -26.59
N THR A 87 3.17 12.72 -25.31
CA THR A 87 3.46 13.85 -24.42
C THR A 87 4.66 13.57 -23.48
N ASN A 88 5.30 12.41 -23.62
CA ASN A 88 6.56 12.11 -22.94
C ASN A 88 7.67 13.05 -23.43
N LYS A 89 8.50 13.51 -22.50
CA LYS A 89 9.61 14.47 -22.77
C LYS A 89 10.92 13.76 -23.12
N LYS A 90 11.03 12.47 -22.77
CA LYS A 90 12.20 11.62 -22.99
C LYS A 90 11.74 10.22 -23.42
N SER A 91 12.61 9.48 -24.09
CA SER A 91 12.34 8.08 -24.45
C SER A 91 12.17 7.17 -23.24
N PHE A 92 12.80 7.51 -22.12
CA PHE A 92 12.62 6.86 -20.82
C PHE A 92 12.26 7.90 -19.76
N GLU A 93 11.13 7.71 -19.10
CA GLU A 93 10.69 8.51 -17.94
C GLU A 93 10.46 7.59 -16.74
N TYR A 94 10.50 8.16 -15.52
CA TYR A 94 10.13 7.44 -14.31
C TYR A 94 9.36 8.36 -13.35
N PHE A 95 8.42 7.76 -12.62
CA PHE A 95 7.59 8.48 -11.65
C PHE A 95 7.48 7.67 -10.36
N ASN A 96 7.61 8.37 -9.22
CA ASN A 96 7.27 7.78 -7.92
C ASN A 96 5.75 7.82 -7.73
N ILE A 97 5.17 6.70 -7.40
CA ILE A 97 3.72 6.52 -7.25
C ILE A 97 3.42 6.10 -5.81
N GLY A 98 2.80 6.99 -5.07
CA GLY A 98 2.43 6.83 -3.67
C GLY A 98 1.43 7.89 -3.25
N THR A 99 1.15 7.97 -1.97
CA THR A 99 0.29 9.01 -1.39
C THR A 99 1.06 10.29 -1.05
N GLY A 100 2.39 10.19 -0.97
CA GLY A 100 3.26 11.25 -0.45
C GLY A 100 3.21 11.37 1.08
N LYS A 101 2.48 10.47 1.75
CA LYS A 101 2.38 10.40 3.21
C LYS A 101 2.77 9.01 3.67
N GLY A 102 3.59 8.98 4.73
CA GLY A 102 3.91 7.73 5.39
C GLY A 102 2.93 7.43 6.51
N SER A 103 2.57 6.16 6.68
CA SER A 103 1.86 5.66 7.84
C SER A 103 2.68 4.61 8.57
N SER A 104 2.67 4.65 9.89
CA SER A 104 3.37 3.69 10.74
C SER A 104 2.64 2.36 10.81
N VAL A 105 3.34 1.29 11.24
CA VAL A 105 2.70 -0.02 11.41
C VAL A 105 1.58 0.02 12.46
N LEU A 106 1.78 0.71 13.59
CA LEU A 106 0.73 0.86 14.60
C LEU A 106 -0.42 1.74 14.11
N GLU A 107 -0.16 2.77 13.30
CA GLU A 107 -1.22 3.56 12.66
C GLU A 107 -2.09 2.69 11.75
N ILE A 108 -1.50 1.78 10.96
CA ILE A 108 -2.25 0.81 10.15
C ILE A 108 -3.13 -0.08 11.02
N ILE A 109 -2.57 -0.66 12.09
CA ILE A 109 -3.29 -1.53 13.03
C ILE A 109 -4.47 -0.77 13.66
N ASN A 110 -4.20 0.38 14.25
CA ASN A 110 -5.22 1.19 14.93
C ASN A 110 -6.33 1.65 13.97
N THR A 111 -5.95 2.06 12.76
CA THR A 111 -6.92 2.45 11.74
C THR A 111 -7.77 1.26 11.29
N PHE A 112 -7.15 0.10 11.04
CA PHE A 112 -7.87 -1.12 10.68
C PHE A 112 -8.89 -1.53 11.76
N GLU A 113 -8.46 -1.56 13.04
CA GLU A 113 -9.34 -1.86 14.17
C GLU A 113 -10.54 -0.90 14.23
N LYS A 114 -10.25 0.41 14.13
CA LYS A 114 -11.27 1.46 14.19
C LYS A 114 -12.32 1.34 13.08
N VAL A 115 -11.87 1.21 11.82
CA VAL A 115 -12.79 1.26 10.68
C VAL A 115 -13.58 -0.02 10.45
N ASN A 116 -13.11 -1.15 11.01
CA ASN A 116 -13.78 -2.45 10.88
C ASN A 116 -14.41 -2.93 12.18
N ASN A 117 -14.25 -2.17 13.28
CA ASN A 117 -14.72 -2.53 14.63
C ASN A 117 -14.24 -3.91 15.08
N ILE A 118 -12.94 -4.17 14.91
CA ILE A 118 -12.28 -5.45 15.22
C ILE A 118 -11.05 -5.15 16.07
N LYS A 119 -10.74 -6.04 17.02
CA LYS A 119 -9.48 -6.01 17.76
C LYS A 119 -8.52 -7.04 17.19
N LEU A 120 -7.28 -6.60 16.96
CA LEU A 120 -6.18 -7.45 16.49
C LEU A 120 -5.35 -7.95 17.66
N ASN A 121 -5.05 -9.23 17.64
CA ASN A 121 -4.04 -9.79 18.52
C ASN A 121 -2.66 -9.58 17.91
N TYR A 122 -1.84 -8.72 18.49
CA TYR A 122 -0.48 -8.49 18.02
C TYR A 122 0.52 -8.40 19.17
N LYS A 123 1.77 -8.68 18.86
CA LYS A 123 2.90 -8.46 19.78
C LYS A 123 4.02 -7.69 19.09
N ILE A 124 4.73 -6.89 19.88
CA ILE A 124 5.96 -6.25 19.45
C ILE A 124 7.11 -7.24 19.61
N VAL A 125 7.92 -7.34 18.56
CA VAL A 125 9.12 -8.18 18.51
C VAL A 125 10.33 -7.33 18.13
N GLY A 126 11.53 -7.89 18.15
CA GLY A 126 12.75 -7.19 17.72
C GLY A 126 12.67 -6.67 16.29
N ARG A 127 13.49 -5.67 15.94
CA ARG A 127 13.57 -5.16 14.56
C ARG A 127 13.92 -6.26 13.59
N ARG A 128 13.38 -6.19 12.40
CA ARG A 128 13.79 -7.04 11.28
C ARG A 128 15.03 -6.44 10.64
N GLU A 129 16.01 -7.28 10.32
CA GLU A 129 17.23 -6.86 9.62
C GLU A 129 16.89 -6.23 8.26
N GLY A 130 17.55 -5.12 7.94
CA GLY A 130 17.34 -4.39 6.68
C GLY A 130 16.11 -3.48 6.64
N ASP A 131 15.28 -3.43 7.70
CA ASP A 131 14.15 -2.49 7.73
C ASP A 131 14.63 -1.05 7.86
N VAL A 132 14.17 -0.20 6.94
CA VAL A 132 14.41 1.25 7.00
C VAL A 132 13.37 1.93 7.90
N ILE A 133 13.78 3.02 8.55
CA ILE A 133 12.93 3.78 9.50
C ILE A 133 11.66 4.28 8.81
N ALA A 134 11.81 4.94 7.66
CA ALA A 134 10.70 5.52 6.90
C ALA A 134 10.98 5.46 5.39
N ALA A 135 9.96 5.16 4.61
CA ALA A 135 10.00 5.21 3.15
C ALA A 135 8.63 5.63 2.61
N PHE A 136 8.58 6.79 1.97
CA PHE A 136 7.38 7.33 1.30
C PHE A 136 7.75 8.11 0.06
N ALA A 137 6.78 8.26 -0.86
CA ALA A 137 7.01 8.84 -2.17
C ALA A 137 7.13 10.38 -2.12
N ASP A 138 8.08 10.94 -2.86
CA ASP A 138 7.88 12.28 -3.40
C ASP A 138 7.09 12.16 -4.71
N THR A 139 5.82 12.52 -4.68
CA THR A 139 4.88 12.41 -5.78
C THR A 139 4.76 13.67 -6.63
N THR A 140 5.51 14.72 -6.33
CA THR A 140 5.42 16.05 -6.97
C THR A 140 5.47 15.97 -8.49
N ILE A 141 6.44 15.22 -9.03
CA ILE A 141 6.62 15.07 -10.48
C ILE A 141 5.48 14.24 -11.08
N ALA A 142 5.08 13.14 -10.44
CA ALA A 142 3.97 12.29 -10.90
C ALA A 142 2.66 13.08 -10.98
N ASN A 143 2.34 13.84 -9.92
CA ASN A 143 1.13 14.66 -9.86
C ASN A 143 1.09 15.69 -11.00
N LYS A 144 2.21 16.36 -11.25
CA LYS A 144 2.32 17.37 -12.30
C LYS A 144 2.29 16.79 -13.71
N GLU A 145 3.12 15.79 -13.97
CA GLU A 145 3.38 15.29 -15.32
C GLU A 145 2.34 14.27 -15.81
N LEU A 146 1.74 13.51 -14.89
CA LEU A 146 0.68 12.55 -15.21
C LEU A 146 -0.72 13.12 -14.99
N ASN A 147 -0.84 14.32 -14.42
CA ASN A 147 -2.12 14.88 -13.93
C ASN A 147 -2.90 13.86 -13.10
N TRP A 148 -2.22 13.21 -12.19
CA TRP A 148 -2.72 12.11 -11.37
C TRP A 148 -2.34 12.33 -9.91
N LYS A 149 -3.24 11.96 -9.01
CA LYS A 149 -3.02 11.91 -7.56
C LYS A 149 -3.83 10.80 -6.95
N THR A 150 -3.46 10.38 -5.76
CA THR A 150 -4.26 9.45 -4.97
C THR A 150 -5.55 10.11 -4.50
N GLU A 151 -6.65 9.36 -4.51
CA GLU A 151 -7.99 9.82 -4.14
C GLU A 151 -8.57 9.00 -2.98
N ILE A 152 -8.17 7.73 -2.86
CA ILE A 152 -8.74 6.79 -1.89
C ILE A 152 -7.94 6.87 -0.58
N SER A 153 -8.66 7.07 0.53
CA SER A 153 -8.07 7.18 1.86
C SER A 153 -7.51 5.85 2.37
N LEU A 154 -6.67 5.94 3.43
CA LEU A 154 -6.19 4.76 4.15
C LEU A 154 -7.35 3.97 4.75
N GLU A 155 -8.31 4.65 5.36
CA GLU A 155 -9.50 4.07 5.96
C GLU A 155 -10.33 3.27 4.96
N GLU A 156 -10.59 3.85 3.78
CA GLU A 156 -11.32 3.18 2.71
C GLU A 156 -10.56 1.95 2.19
N SER A 157 -9.24 2.09 2.04
CA SER A 157 -8.38 0.98 1.63
C SER A 157 -8.44 -0.18 2.63
N LEU A 158 -8.34 0.12 3.93
CA LEU A 158 -8.38 -0.90 4.99
C LEU A 158 -9.77 -1.54 5.15
N LYS A 159 -10.86 -0.79 4.90
CA LYS A 159 -12.20 -1.37 4.80
C LYS A 159 -12.33 -2.33 3.62
N SER A 160 -11.78 -1.97 2.46
CA SER A 160 -11.89 -2.79 1.25
C SER A 160 -11.14 -4.12 1.36
N VAL A 161 -9.95 -4.14 1.96
CA VAL A 161 -9.19 -5.39 2.17
C VAL A 161 -9.89 -6.30 3.17
N TRP A 162 -10.55 -5.76 4.20
CA TRP A 162 -11.31 -6.57 5.12
C TRP A 162 -12.52 -7.23 4.46
N LYS A 163 -13.28 -6.48 3.68
CA LYS A 163 -14.40 -7.03 2.89
C LYS A 163 -13.92 -8.12 1.92
N TRP A 164 -12.76 -7.93 1.30
CA TRP A 164 -12.15 -8.93 0.44
C TRP A 164 -11.79 -10.20 1.22
N GLN A 165 -11.12 -10.07 2.37
CA GLN A 165 -10.74 -11.20 3.22
C GLN A 165 -11.96 -12.00 3.67
N GLN A 166 -13.02 -11.35 4.13
CA GLN A 166 -14.27 -12.00 4.55
C GLN A 166 -14.87 -12.87 3.44
N LYS A 167 -14.79 -12.41 2.18
CA LYS A 167 -15.30 -13.17 1.03
C LYS A 167 -14.46 -14.41 0.71
N GLN A 168 -13.17 -14.45 1.08
CA GLN A 168 -12.31 -15.62 0.86
C GLN A 168 -12.51 -16.69 1.94
N SER A 169 -13.12 -16.33 3.06
CA SER A 169 -13.31 -17.21 4.22
C SER A 169 -14.66 -17.96 4.19
N VAL A 170 -15.41 -17.86 3.10
CA VAL A 170 -16.72 -18.53 2.89
C VAL A 170 -16.58 -19.73 1.98
#